data_7dfab3c1d87a0661597a210a9f2e7ac2
#
_entry.id   7dfab3c1d87a0661597a210a9f2e7ac2
#
_cell.length_a   1.000
_cell.length_b   1.000
_cell.length_c   1.000
_cell.angle_alpha   90.00
_cell.angle_beta   90.00
_cell.angle_gamma   90.00
#
_symmetry.space_group_name_H-M   'P 1'
#
loop_
_entity.id
_entity.type
_entity.pdbx_description
1 polymer ?
#
loop_
_entity_poly.entity_id
_entity_poly.type
_entity_poly.pdbx_seq_one_letter_code
_entity_poly.pdbx_strand_id
1 'polypeptide(L)'
;MQLTHFGHSCVLADFGHTTLLFDPGNFSHGFEGITGLSAIVITHQHPDHVDAARLPALLDANPGAALYADPQTAEQLDVPCQQVQVGDELSVGDLTIRALGGRHAVIHPEIPVINNISYLVGDGEHPARFMHPGDALFVPDEPIDVLATPAAAPWMRISEAVDYLRAVAPARAVPIHQGIIAPEARGIYYGRLTEMTTIDFQVLPEESAVTF
;
A
#
# COMPACT_ATOMS: atom_id res chain seq x y z
N MET A 1 -12.71 5.22 -8.98
CA MET A 1 -11.78 4.18 -8.50
C MET A 1 -12.49 3.28 -7.52
N GLN A 2 -12.21 1.96 -7.52
CA GLN A 2 -12.68 1.05 -6.48
C GLN A 2 -11.49 0.48 -5.73
N LEU A 3 -11.62 0.31 -4.41
CA LEU A 3 -10.62 -0.34 -3.57
C LEU A 3 -11.21 -1.60 -2.94
N THR A 4 -10.43 -2.69 -2.97
CA THR A 4 -10.73 -3.94 -2.24
C THR A 4 -9.55 -4.24 -1.33
N HIS A 5 -9.83 -4.47 -0.05
CA HIS A 5 -8.83 -4.75 0.96
C HIS A 5 -8.78 -6.26 1.26
N PHE A 6 -7.61 -6.87 1.09
CA PHE A 6 -7.38 -8.31 1.32
C PHE A 6 -6.67 -8.61 2.64
N GLY A 7 -6.86 -7.73 3.60
CA GLY A 7 -6.20 -7.78 4.90
C GLY A 7 -4.82 -7.12 4.89
N HIS A 8 -4.37 -6.74 6.05
CA HIS A 8 -3.08 -6.10 6.33
C HIS A 8 -2.76 -4.94 5.38
N SER A 9 -1.77 -5.09 4.51
CA SER A 9 -1.36 -4.05 3.54
C SER A 9 -1.78 -4.36 2.11
N CYS A 10 -2.48 -5.49 1.86
CA CYS A 10 -2.87 -5.89 0.52
C CYS A 10 -4.13 -5.13 0.05
N VAL A 11 -3.95 -4.26 -0.93
CA VAL A 11 -5.01 -3.44 -1.51
C VAL A 11 -5.05 -3.62 -3.02
N LEU A 12 -6.20 -3.99 -3.56
CA LEU A 12 -6.50 -3.93 -4.98
C LEU A 12 -7.11 -2.57 -5.29
N ALA A 13 -6.51 -1.83 -6.19
CA ALA A 13 -7.01 -0.56 -6.70
C ALA A 13 -7.41 -0.73 -8.17
N ASP A 14 -8.73 -0.68 -8.41
CA ASP A 14 -9.33 -0.78 -9.74
C ASP A 14 -9.73 0.61 -10.23
N PHE A 15 -9.10 1.05 -11.32
CA PHE A 15 -9.36 2.33 -11.98
C PHE A 15 -10.26 2.18 -13.22
N GLY A 16 -10.84 0.99 -13.44
CA GLY A 16 -11.71 0.65 -14.55
C GLY A 16 -10.98 -0.11 -15.66
N HIS A 17 -10.02 0.51 -16.33
CA HIS A 17 -9.22 -0.14 -17.37
C HIS A 17 -7.88 -0.67 -16.87
N THR A 18 -7.42 -0.18 -15.73
CA THR A 18 -6.15 -0.54 -15.11
C THR A 18 -6.37 -0.94 -13.68
N THR A 19 -5.89 -2.13 -13.30
CA THR A 19 -6.06 -2.73 -11.98
C THR A 19 -4.69 -3.02 -11.38
N LEU A 20 -4.42 -2.48 -10.19
CA LEU A 20 -3.17 -2.59 -9.47
C LEU A 20 -3.38 -3.35 -8.16
N LEU A 21 -2.51 -4.33 -7.87
CA LEU A 21 -2.47 -5.00 -6.57
C LEU A 21 -1.23 -4.56 -5.80
N PHE A 22 -1.43 -4.01 -4.62
CA PHE A 22 -0.36 -3.58 -3.71
C PHE A 22 -0.15 -4.61 -2.62
N ASP A 23 1.10 -4.87 -2.29
CA ASP A 23 1.60 -5.60 -1.13
C ASP A 23 0.84 -6.92 -0.81
N PRO A 24 0.81 -7.93 -1.72
CA PRO A 24 0.22 -9.24 -1.46
C PRO A 24 1.08 -10.06 -0.50
N GLY A 25 1.14 -9.66 0.76
CA GLY A 25 1.96 -10.25 1.81
C GLY A 25 1.30 -11.42 2.53
N ASN A 26 2.06 -12.08 3.41
CA ASN A 26 1.63 -13.31 4.09
C ASN A 26 0.59 -13.10 5.21
N PHE A 27 0.30 -11.84 5.62
CA PHE A 27 -0.79 -11.49 6.54
C PHE A 27 -2.11 -11.20 5.81
N SER A 28 -2.11 -11.30 4.49
CA SER A 28 -3.25 -11.05 3.62
C SER A 28 -3.77 -12.35 3.02
N HIS A 29 -5.02 -12.39 2.62
CA HIS A 29 -5.70 -13.57 2.08
C HIS A 29 -6.80 -13.16 1.09
N GLY A 30 -7.29 -14.11 0.29
CA GLY A 30 -8.38 -13.88 -0.67
C GLY A 30 -7.93 -13.27 -2.01
N PHE A 31 -6.65 -12.87 -2.15
CA PHE A 31 -6.11 -12.33 -3.38
C PHE A 31 -5.56 -13.40 -4.34
N GLU A 32 -5.40 -14.65 -3.89
CA GLU A 32 -4.69 -15.72 -4.62
C GLU A 32 -5.31 -16.10 -5.96
N GLY A 33 -6.62 -15.91 -6.09
CA GLY A 33 -7.37 -16.23 -7.30
C GLY A 33 -7.66 -15.04 -8.22
N ILE A 34 -7.10 -13.87 -7.93
CA ILE A 34 -7.35 -12.66 -8.74
C ILE A 34 -6.73 -12.81 -10.13
N THR A 35 -7.47 -12.40 -11.14
CA THR A 35 -7.04 -12.32 -12.52
C THR A 35 -7.31 -10.94 -13.11
N GLY A 36 -6.64 -10.61 -14.22
CA GLY A 36 -6.84 -9.33 -14.90
C GLY A 36 -6.05 -8.17 -14.28
N LEU A 37 -5.02 -8.48 -13.48
CA LEU A 37 -4.12 -7.45 -12.96
C LEU A 37 -3.29 -6.84 -14.10
N SER A 38 -3.16 -5.52 -14.07
CA SER A 38 -2.24 -4.77 -14.94
C SER A 38 -0.84 -4.73 -14.33
N ALA A 39 -0.74 -4.62 -13.00
CA ALA A 39 0.52 -4.71 -12.28
C ALA A 39 0.34 -5.17 -10.84
N ILE A 40 1.41 -5.73 -10.28
CA ILE A 40 1.62 -6.00 -8.86
C ILE A 40 2.74 -5.06 -8.39
N VAL A 41 2.51 -4.34 -7.29
CA VAL A 41 3.40 -3.27 -6.82
C VAL A 41 3.76 -3.54 -5.37
N ILE A 42 5.04 -3.76 -5.09
CA ILE A 42 5.57 -4.09 -3.77
C ILE A 42 6.30 -2.89 -3.18
N THR A 43 5.92 -2.48 -1.99
CA THR A 43 6.55 -1.33 -1.31
C THR A 43 7.92 -1.68 -0.74
N HIS A 44 8.08 -2.86 -0.15
CA HIS A 44 9.33 -3.31 0.46
C HIS A 44 9.34 -4.83 0.74
N GLN A 45 10.49 -5.34 1.20
CA GLN A 45 10.82 -6.77 1.27
C GLN A 45 10.23 -7.55 2.47
N HIS A 46 9.53 -6.92 3.42
CA HIS A 46 9.00 -7.66 4.56
C HIS A 46 7.92 -8.66 4.13
N PRO A 47 7.88 -9.86 4.75
CA PRO A 47 6.97 -10.93 4.32
C PRO A 47 5.47 -10.59 4.42
N ASP A 48 5.11 -9.65 5.27
CA ASP A 48 3.73 -9.16 5.41
C ASP A 48 3.32 -8.16 4.31
N HIS A 49 4.29 -7.74 3.46
CA HIS A 49 4.07 -6.94 2.25
C HIS A 49 4.33 -7.73 0.95
N VAL A 50 5.17 -8.77 0.99
CA VAL A 50 5.35 -9.67 -0.15
C VAL A 50 5.46 -11.13 0.30
N ASP A 51 4.50 -11.96 -0.11
CA ASP A 51 4.59 -13.41 0.09
C ASP A 51 5.27 -14.07 -1.10
N ALA A 52 6.58 -14.26 -1.00
CA ALA A 52 7.39 -14.86 -2.05
C ALA A 52 6.93 -16.28 -2.43
N ALA A 53 6.24 -17.01 -1.55
CA ALA A 53 5.73 -18.34 -1.83
C ALA A 53 4.46 -18.32 -2.68
N ARG A 54 3.57 -17.33 -2.50
CA ARG A 54 2.32 -17.19 -3.26
C ARG A 54 2.49 -16.37 -4.55
N LEU A 55 3.50 -15.52 -4.62
CA LEU A 55 3.72 -14.60 -5.73
C LEU A 55 3.85 -15.30 -7.11
N PRO A 56 4.57 -16.44 -7.27
CA PRO A 56 4.66 -17.14 -8.55
C PRO A 56 3.29 -17.56 -9.12
N ALA A 57 2.42 -18.13 -8.28
CA ALA A 57 1.08 -18.57 -8.71
C ALA A 57 0.20 -17.36 -9.08
N LEU A 58 0.33 -16.24 -8.39
CA LEU A 58 -0.38 -15.01 -8.72
C LEU A 58 0.07 -14.43 -10.07
N LEU A 59 1.37 -14.47 -10.37
CA LEU A 59 1.93 -14.05 -11.67
C LEU A 59 1.50 -15.00 -12.79
N ASP A 60 1.48 -16.30 -12.56
CA ASP A 60 1.01 -17.30 -13.53
C ASP A 60 -0.47 -17.09 -13.90
N ALA A 61 -1.30 -16.68 -12.93
CA ALA A 61 -2.71 -16.32 -13.13
C ALA A 61 -2.88 -14.97 -13.87
N ASN A 62 -1.83 -14.14 -13.88
CA ASN A 62 -1.81 -12.80 -14.47
C ASN A 62 -0.61 -12.58 -15.40
N PRO A 63 -0.48 -13.34 -16.51
CA PRO A 63 0.73 -13.35 -17.35
C PRO A 63 1.03 -12.01 -18.04
N GLY A 64 0.06 -11.07 -18.04
CA GLY A 64 0.24 -9.71 -18.57
C GLY A 64 0.62 -8.68 -17.51
N ALA A 65 0.61 -9.04 -16.23
CA ALA A 65 0.90 -8.12 -15.16
C ALA A 65 2.41 -7.89 -14.99
N ALA A 66 2.83 -6.63 -14.90
CA ALA A 66 4.18 -6.29 -14.49
C ALA A 66 4.32 -6.41 -12.97
N LEU A 67 5.48 -6.88 -12.49
CA LEU A 67 5.84 -6.83 -11.08
C LEU A 67 6.86 -5.72 -10.85
N TYR A 68 6.57 -4.83 -9.90
CA TYR A 68 7.42 -3.70 -9.52
C TYR A 68 7.79 -3.78 -8.04
N ALA A 69 9.06 -3.57 -7.74
CA ALA A 69 9.57 -3.47 -6.36
C ALA A 69 10.85 -2.63 -6.30
N ASP A 70 11.22 -2.17 -5.11
CA ASP A 70 12.54 -1.57 -4.89
C ASP A 70 13.68 -2.57 -5.15
N PRO A 71 14.93 -2.11 -5.37
CA PRO A 71 16.04 -3.01 -5.71
C PRO A 71 16.32 -4.09 -4.67
N GLN A 72 16.23 -3.77 -3.35
CA GLN A 72 16.50 -4.77 -2.30
C GLN A 72 15.44 -5.87 -2.29
N THR A 73 14.18 -5.51 -2.52
CA THR A 73 13.07 -6.48 -2.65
C THR A 73 13.24 -7.31 -3.90
N ALA A 74 13.49 -6.68 -5.06
CA ALA A 74 13.62 -7.37 -6.34
C ALA A 74 14.77 -8.41 -6.36
N GLU A 75 15.88 -8.12 -5.66
CA GLU A 75 17.00 -9.04 -5.53
C GLU A 75 16.70 -10.31 -4.70
N GLN A 76 15.63 -10.28 -3.88
CA GLN A 76 15.23 -11.41 -3.04
C GLN A 76 14.13 -12.27 -3.66
N LEU A 77 13.55 -11.82 -4.78
CA LEU A 77 12.45 -12.52 -5.45
C LEU A 77 12.99 -13.45 -6.55
N ASP A 78 12.58 -14.70 -6.52
CA ASP A 78 12.91 -15.70 -7.56
C ASP A 78 11.99 -15.62 -8.80
N VAL A 79 11.46 -14.43 -9.09
CA VAL A 79 10.58 -14.14 -10.24
C VAL A 79 11.02 -12.86 -10.94
N PRO A 80 10.74 -12.70 -12.25
CA PRO A 80 11.05 -11.46 -12.95
C PRO A 80 10.38 -10.26 -12.30
N CYS A 81 11.17 -9.28 -11.88
CA CYS A 81 10.71 -8.08 -11.23
C CYS A 81 11.41 -6.84 -11.82
N GLN A 82 10.65 -5.80 -12.12
CA GLN A 82 11.18 -4.52 -12.55
C GLN A 82 11.55 -3.69 -11.32
N GLN A 83 12.82 -3.30 -11.24
CA GLN A 83 13.31 -2.47 -10.13
C GLN A 83 12.83 -1.04 -10.27
N VAL A 84 12.39 -0.47 -9.16
CA VAL A 84 11.87 0.91 -9.04
C VAL A 84 12.69 1.68 -8.02
N GLN A 85 13.07 2.90 -8.36
CA GLN A 85 13.79 3.80 -7.47
C GLN A 85 12.96 5.06 -7.19
N VAL A 86 13.29 5.75 -6.12
CA VAL A 86 12.67 7.04 -5.79
C VAL A 86 12.89 8.03 -6.94
N GLY A 87 11.81 8.66 -7.36
CA GLY A 87 11.78 9.59 -8.48
C GLY A 87 11.37 8.95 -9.81
N ASP A 88 11.25 7.62 -9.88
CA ASP A 88 10.75 6.96 -11.07
C ASP A 88 9.25 7.21 -11.25
N GLU A 89 8.84 7.29 -12.51
CA GLU A 89 7.46 7.34 -12.95
C GLU A 89 7.17 6.14 -13.86
N LEU A 90 6.24 5.28 -13.44
CA LEU A 90 5.86 4.09 -14.18
C LEU A 90 4.55 4.35 -14.91
N SER A 91 4.49 4.01 -16.20
CA SER A 91 3.24 4.04 -16.97
C SER A 91 2.63 2.64 -17.00
N VAL A 92 1.43 2.49 -16.43
CA VAL A 92 0.67 1.23 -16.44
C VAL A 92 -0.73 1.52 -16.95
N GLY A 93 -1.03 1.08 -18.18
CA GLY A 93 -2.27 1.47 -18.84
C GLY A 93 -2.37 2.98 -19.01
N ASP A 94 -3.42 3.56 -18.46
CA ASP A 94 -3.71 4.99 -18.44
C ASP A 94 -3.22 5.71 -17.16
N LEU A 95 -2.57 4.96 -16.27
CA LEU A 95 -2.09 5.47 -15.00
C LEU A 95 -0.61 5.82 -15.03
N THR A 96 -0.25 6.80 -14.22
CA THR A 96 1.11 7.09 -13.80
C THR A 96 1.27 6.71 -12.32
N ILE A 97 2.26 5.87 -12.02
CA ILE A 97 2.63 5.49 -10.65
C ILE A 97 3.96 6.15 -10.34
N ARG A 98 3.97 7.05 -9.36
CA ARG A 98 5.18 7.75 -8.92
C ARG A 98 5.77 7.10 -7.69
N ALA A 99 7.08 6.85 -7.73
CA ALA A 99 7.84 6.26 -6.64
C ALA A 99 8.42 7.35 -5.73
N LEU A 100 7.95 7.39 -4.49
CA LEU A 100 8.28 8.42 -3.51
C LEU A 100 8.90 7.81 -2.24
N GLY A 101 9.44 8.64 -1.34
CA GLY A 101 9.93 8.22 -0.02
C GLY A 101 11.32 7.57 -0.07
N GLY A 102 11.39 6.25 -0.15
CA GLY A 102 12.62 5.47 -0.35
C GLY A 102 13.17 4.77 0.89
N ARG A 103 12.62 5.00 2.08
CA ARG A 103 13.09 4.40 3.33
C ARG A 103 11.94 3.91 4.19
N HIS A 104 12.09 2.71 4.71
CA HIS A 104 11.25 2.18 5.77
C HIS A 104 11.38 3.00 7.05
N ALA A 105 10.32 3.06 7.85
CA ALA A 105 10.37 3.65 9.18
C ALA A 105 11.38 2.92 10.08
N VAL A 106 11.96 3.64 11.04
CA VAL A 106 12.94 3.06 11.96
C VAL A 106 12.24 2.13 12.95
N ILE A 107 12.50 0.83 12.87
CA ILE A 107 11.99 -0.16 13.83
C ILE A 107 12.75 -0.05 15.15
N HIS A 108 14.08 -0.08 15.08
CA HIS A 108 14.98 0.09 16.23
C HIS A 108 16.32 0.65 15.73
N PRO A 109 17.04 1.49 16.50
CA PRO A 109 18.30 2.06 16.06
C PRO A 109 19.39 1.04 15.69
N GLU A 110 19.35 -0.17 16.23
CA GLU A 110 20.27 -1.26 15.94
C GLU A 110 19.84 -2.14 14.76
N ILE A 111 18.62 -1.96 14.23
CA ILE A 111 18.15 -2.67 13.04
C ILE A 111 18.42 -1.82 11.81
N PRO A 112 19.13 -2.32 10.81
CA PRO A 112 19.36 -1.59 9.56
C PRO A 112 18.03 -1.16 8.92
N VAL A 113 17.95 0.10 8.49
CA VAL A 113 16.78 0.60 7.75
C VAL A 113 16.88 0.11 6.32
N ILE A 114 15.84 -0.58 5.88
CA ILE A 114 15.69 -1.09 4.51
C ILE A 114 15.01 -0.06 3.61
N ASN A 115 14.97 -0.36 2.31
CA ASN A 115 14.20 0.42 1.35
C ASN A 115 12.70 0.26 1.62
N ASN A 116 11.93 1.29 1.26
CA ASN A 116 10.49 1.28 1.14
C ASN A 116 10.09 2.34 0.12
N ILE A 117 9.34 1.97 -0.88
CA ILE A 117 8.77 2.92 -1.84
C ILE A 117 7.33 3.23 -1.44
N SER A 118 7.03 4.51 -1.30
CA SER A 118 5.66 4.98 -1.22
C SER A 118 5.15 5.27 -2.63
N TYR A 119 4.09 4.60 -3.05
CA TYR A 119 3.56 4.73 -4.41
C TYR A 119 2.38 5.68 -4.44
N LEU A 120 2.44 6.67 -5.32
CA LEU A 120 1.36 7.61 -5.58
C LEU A 120 0.84 7.41 -7.00
N VAL A 121 -0.44 7.06 -7.10
CA VAL A 121 -1.09 6.69 -8.36
C VAL A 121 -2.06 7.78 -8.79
N GLY A 122 -2.00 8.12 -10.06
CA GLY A 122 -2.94 9.04 -10.68
C GLY A 122 -3.06 8.83 -12.18
N ASP A 123 -3.85 9.66 -12.81
CA ASP A 123 -4.02 9.74 -14.25
C ASP A 123 -3.79 11.19 -14.73
N GLY A 124 -3.99 11.45 -16.02
CA GLY A 124 -3.76 12.77 -16.60
C GLY A 124 -4.71 13.89 -16.09
N GLU A 125 -5.85 13.53 -15.50
CA GLU A 125 -6.83 14.46 -14.95
C GLU A 125 -6.70 14.59 -13.42
N HIS A 126 -6.35 13.50 -12.76
CA HIS A 126 -6.23 13.40 -11.30
C HIS A 126 -4.88 12.75 -10.94
N PRO A 127 -3.80 13.53 -10.78
CA PRO A 127 -2.45 13.00 -10.63
C PRO A 127 -2.16 12.32 -9.27
N ALA A 128 -3.04 12.44 -8.29
CA ALA A 128 -2.84 11.95 -6.92
C ALA A 128 -4.10 11.28 -6.33
N ARG A 129 -4.65 10.29 -7.05
CA ARG A 129 -5.89 9.60 -6.69
C ARG A 129 -5.75 8.63 -5.52
N PHE A 130 -4.62 7.93 -5.44
CA PHE A 130 -4.39 6.92 -4.41
C PHE A 130 -2.93 6.87 -4.01
N MET A 131 -2.66 6.82 -2.71
CA MET A 131 -1.32 6.61 -2.18
C MET A 131 -1.25 5.39 -1.27
N HIS A 132 -0.29 4.51 -1.54
CA HIS A 132 0.11 3.41 -0.66
C HIS A 132 1.52 3.69 -0.12
N PRO A 133 1.69 4.05 1.17
CA PRO A 133 2.99 4.46 1.71
C PRO A 133 3.91 3.30 2.05
N GLY A 134 3.39 2.04 2.08
CA GLY A 134 4.09 0.93 2.72
C GLY A 134 4.27 1.19 4.22
N ASP A 135 5.45 0.82 4.72
CA ASP A 135 5.86 1.01 6.11
C ASP A 135 6.69 2.29 6.29
N ALA A 136 6.10 3.41 5.83
CA ALA A 136 6.66 4.73 5.97
C ALA A 136 5.56 5.76 6.28
N LEU A 137 5.92 6.84 6.99
CA LEU A 137 5.07 8.00 7.21
C LEU A 137 5.50 9.13 6.28
N PHE A 138 5.60 8.82 4.99
CA PHE A 138 6.01 9.78 3.97
C PHE A 138 4.88 10.75 3.65
N VAL A 139 5.16 12.06 3.79
CA VAL A 139 4.21 13.14 3.48
C VAL A 139 4.56 13.70 2.10
N PRO A 140 3.68 13.55 1.10
CA PRO A 140 3.88 14.12 -0.23
C PRO A 140 3.67 15.64 -0.23
N ASP A 141 4.21 16.31 -1.24
CA ASP A 141 4.10 17.78 -1.40
C ASP A 141 2.77 18.22 -2.05
N GLU A 142 1.86 17.30 -2.30
CA GLU A 142 0.59 17.57 -3.00
C GLU A 142 -0.61 16.93 -2.30
N PRO A 143 -1.81 17.48 -2.49
CA PRO A 143 -3.04 16.88 -1.96
C PRO A 143 -3.30 15.50 -2.54
N ILE A 144 -3.81 14.58 -1.72
CA ILE A 144 -4.13 13.20 -2.10
C ILE A 144 -5.63 12.96 -1.92
N ASP A 145 -6.27 12.27 -2.88
CA ASP A 145 -7.66 11.89 -2.74
C ASP A 145 -7.85 10.80 -1.69
N VAL A 146 -7.14 9.68 -1.82
CA VAL A 146 -7.26 8.53 -0.91
C VAL A 146 -5.88 8.06 -0.45
N LEU A 147 -5.68 8.00 0.87
CA LEU A 147 -4.48 7.46 1.50
C LEU A 147 -4.78 6.09 2.13
N ALA A 148 -4.01 5.05 1.77
CA ALA A 148 -3.90 3.84 2.57
C ALA A 148 -2.99 4.16 3.76
N THR A 149 -3.55 4.27 4.99
CA THR A 149 -2.78 4.72 6.15
C THR A 149 -2.45 3.57 7.09
N PRO A 150 -1.18 3.35 7.49
CA PRO A 150 -0.85 2.40 8.54
C PRO A 150 -1.61 2.73 9.83
N ALA A 151 -2.45 1.80 10.31
CA ALA A 151 -3.22 1.98 11.53
C ALA A 151 -2.44 1.62 12.79
N ALA A 152 -1.52 0.66 12.66
CA ALA A 152 -0.59 0.24 13.71
C ALA A 152 0.63 -0.45 13.07
N ALA A 153 1.77 -0.35 13.71
CA ALA A 153 2.98 -1.08 13.31
C ALA A 153 3.89 -1.27 14.53
N PRO A 154 4.80 -2.28 14.54
CA PRO A 154 5.76 -2.45 15.64
C PRO A 154 6.69 -1.25 15.83
N TRP A 155 6.88 -0.45 14.79
CA TRP A 155 7.72 0.75 14.75
C TRP A 155 6.94 2.05 15.00
N MET A 156 5.60 2.00 15.16
CA MET A 156 4.75 3.20 15.19
C MET A 156 3.91 3.29 16.46
N ARG A 157 3.84 4.46 17.03
CA ARG A 157 2.84 4.82 18.06
C ARG A 157 1.58 5.36 17.39
N ILE A 158 0.43 5.18 18.04
CA ILE A 158 -0.85 5.71 17.54
C ILE A 158 -0.83 7.24 17.34
N SER A 159 -0.04 7.96 18.16
CA SER A 159 0.15 9.41 17.98
C SER A 159 0.81 9.74 16.63
N GLU A 160 1.75 8.91 16.18
CA GLU A 160 2.43 9.11 14.89
C GLU A 160 1.49 8.86 13.73
N ALA A 161 0.58 7.88 13.83
CA ALA A 161 -0.47 7.67 12.83
C ALA A 161 -1.44 8.86 12.73
N VAL A 162 -1.85 9.43 13.88
CA VAL A 162 -2.69 10.64 13.92
C VAL A 162 -1.96 11.83 13.31
N ASP A 163 -0.70 12.04 13.69
CA ASP A 163 0.10 13.17 13.20
C ASP A 163 0.39 13.02 11.69
N TYR A 164 0.60 11.79 11.23
CA TYR A 164 0.76 11.49 9.80
C TYR A 164 -0.51 11.84 8.99
N LEU A 165 -1.69 11.39 9.46
CA LEU A 165 -2.95 11.74 8.81
C LEU A 165 -3.17 13.26 8.75
N ARG A 166 -2.83 13.98 9.82
CA ARG A 166 -2.92 15.45 9.85
C ARG A 166 -1.94 16.12 8.88
N ALA A 167 -0.74 15.57 8.77
CA ALA A 167 0.30 16.13 7.90
C ALA A 167 -0.02 15.90 6.42
N VAL A 168 -0.48 14.70 6.04
CA VAL A 168 -0.89 14.40 4.67
C VAL A 168 -2.20 15.09 4.31
N ALA A 169 -3.14 15.14 5.27
CA ALA A 169 -4.47 15.72 5.11
C ALA A 169 -5.21 15.24 3.83
N PRO A 170 -5.29 13.91 3.58
CA PRO A 170 -5.98 13.39 2.40
C PRO A 170 -7.47 13.69 2.45
N ALA A 171 -8.15 13.68 1.31
CA ALA A 171 -9.61 13.81 1.30
C ALA A 171 -10.28 12.62 2.02
N ARG A 172 -9.72 11.42 1.85
CA ARG A 172 -10.16 10.17 2.51
C ARG A 172 -8.96 9.34 2.95
N ALA A 173 -9.16 8.50 3.98
CA ALA A 173 -8.15 7.54 4.41
C ALA A 173 -8.77 6.17 4.66
N VAL A 174 -8.06 5.12 4.28
CA VAL A 174 -8.43 3.72 4.56
C VAL A 174 -7.32 3.07 5.39
N PRO A 175 -7.63 2.33 6.47
CA PRO A 175 -6.61 1.69 7.27
C PRO A 175 -5.98 0.50 6.55
N ILE A 176 -4.66 0.41 6.65
CA ILE A 176 -3.85 -0.77 6.33
C ILE A 176 -3.04 -1.17 7.56
N HIS A 177 -2.26 -2.25 7.44
CA HIS A 177 -1.36 -2.76 8.49
C HIS A 177 -2.07 -3.21 9.77
N GLN A 178 -3.39 -3.45 9.72
CA GLN A 178 -4.20 -3.87 10.87
C GLN A 178 -4.06 -5.35 11.22
N GLY A 179 -3.36 -6.15 10.42
CA GLY A 179 -3.17 -7.58 10.68
C GLY A 179 -2.44 -7.90 12.00
N ILE A 180 -1.72 -6.93 12.54
CA ILE A 180 -1.04 -7.06 13.85
C ILE A 180 -1.92 -6.66 15.03
N ILE A 181 -3.11 -6.09 14.80
CA ILE A 181 -4.05 -5.69 15.84
C ILE A 181 -5.06 -6.81 16.04
N ALA A 182 -5.22 -7.27 17.28
CA ALA A 182 -6.30 -8.21 17.61
C ALA A 182 -7.65 -7.61 17.16
N PRO A 183 -8.54 -8.39 16.51
CA PRO A 183 -9.79 -7.87 15.96
C PRO A 183 -10.61 -7.05 16.96
N GLU A 184 -10.64 -7.46 18.23
CA GLU A 184 -11.35 -6.79 19.32
C GLU A 184 -10.76 -5.41 19.66
N ALA A 185 -9.48 -5.19 19.36
CA ALA A 185 -8.76 -3.95 19.63
C ALA A 185 -8.78 -2.96 18.46
N ARG A 186 -9.14 -3.38 17.24
CA ARG A 186 -9.13 -2.52 16.03
C ARG A 186 -9.96 -1.25 16.23
N GLY A 187 -11.12 -1.36 16.89
CA GLY A 187 -11.98 -0.21 17.18
C GLY A 187 -11.31 0.88 18.03
N ILE A 188 -10.34 0.54 18.88
CA ILE A 188 -9.58 1.52 19.68
C ILE A 188 -8.69 2.36 18.75
N TYR A 189 -7.97 1.72 17.83
CA TYR A 189 -7.09 2.41 16.88
C TYR A 189 -7.89 3.26 15.90
N TYR A 190 -8.89 2.68 15.25
CA TYR A 190 -9.73 3.39 14.26
C TYR A 190 -10.48 4.56 14.89
N GLY A 191 -11.01 4.37 16.13
CA GLY A 191 -11.67 5.44 16.88
C GLY A 191 -10.74 6.63 17.10
N ARG A 192 -9.45 6.40 17.46
CA ARG A 192 -8.49 7.50 17.63
C ARG A 192 -8.19 8.23 16.32
N LEU A 193 -8.01 7.48 15.22
CA LEU A 193 -7.78 8.09 13.91
C LEU A 193 -8.97 8.93 13.46
N THR A 194 -10.20 8.46 13.68
CA THR A 194 -11.42 9.19 13.37
C THR A 194 -11.64 10.40 14.26
N GLU A 195 -11.52 10.23 15.59
CA GLU A 195 -11.82 11.29 16.57
C GLU A 195 -10.81 12.44 16.57
N MET A 196 -9.55 12.13 16.25
CA MET A 196 -8.45 13.09 16.35
C MET A 196 -8.08 13.76 15.03
N THR A 197 -8.78 13.42 13.93
CA THR A 197 -8.59 14.06 12.62
C THR A 197 -9.94 14.54 12.07
N THR A 198 -9.92 15.37 11.04
CA THR A 198 -11.12 15.81 10.30
C THR A 198 -11.27 15.06 8.96
N ILE A 199 -10.51 13.98 8.78
CA ILE A 199 -10.44 13.22 7.53
C ILE A 199 -11.59 12.22 7.49
N ASP A 200 -12.16 12.00 6.31
CA ASP A 200 -13.12 10.92 6.05
C ASP A 200 -12.39 9.56 6.13
N PHE A 201 -12.36 8.98 7.34
CA PHE A 201 -11.67 7.73 7.64
C PHE A 201 -12.64 6.57 7.46
N GLN A 202 -12.38 5.72 6.47
CA GLN A 202 -13.26 4.62 6.08
C GLN A 202 -12.59 3.26 6.24
N VAL A 203 -13.17 2.40 7.08
CA VAL A 203 -12.75 1.00 7.22
C VAL A 203 -13.40 0.19 6.12
N LEU A 204 -12.61 -0.38 5.22
CA LEU A 204 -13.11 -1.22 4.14
C LEU A 204 -13.53 -2.61 4.67
N PRO A 205 -14.66 -3.16 4.24
CA PRO A 205 -14.94 -4.58 4.45
C PRO A 205 -13.91 -5.40 3.66
N GLU A 206 -13.36 -6.43 4.31
CA GLU A 206 -12.39 -7.31 3.64
C GLU A 206 -13.05 -8.02 2.44
N GLU A 207 -12.30 -8.20 1.36
CA GLU A 207 -12.71 -8.86 0.11
C GLU A 207 -13.93 -8.25 -0.61
N SER A 208 -14.28 -7.01 -0.29
CA SER A 208 -15.42 -6.33 -0.90
C SER A 208 -15.02 -4.97 -1.48
N ALA A 209 -15.37 -4.73 -2.75
CA ALA A 209 -15.03 -3.49 -3.43
C ALA A 209 -15.86 -2.31 -2.91
N VAL A 210 -15.19 -1.19 -2.62
CA VAL A 210 -15.81 0.09 -2.23
C VAL A 210 -15.39 1.17 -3.22
N THR A 211 -16.33 2.00 -3.66
CA THR A 211 -16.08 3.08 -4.64
C THR A 211 -15.66 4.38 -3.96
N PHE A 212 -14.63 5.01 -4.52
CA PHE A 212 -14.05 6.29 -4.12
C PHE A 212 -14.10 7.32 -5.25
#